data_f185c58aa987e252be7b00f3f091ae9c
#
_entry.id   f185c58aa987e252be7b00f3f091ae9c
#
_cell.length_a   1.000
_cell.length_b   1.000
_cell.length_c   1.000
_cell.angle_alpha   90.00
_cell.angle_beta   90.00
_cell.angle_gamma   90.00
#
_symmetry.space_group_name_H-M   'P 1'
#
loop_
_entity.id
_entity.type
_entity.pdbx_description
1 polymer ?
#
loop_
_entity_poly.entity_id
_entity_poly.type
_entity_poly.pdbx_seq_one_letter_code
_entity_poly.pdbx_strand_id
1 'polypeptide(L)'
;MEHSQNISMLTVNGFSEKIGNEVSLYRGNKIVVGIPCFNESVTISRVISDLYHEFPYAYIYVFDNNSTDGTYEIAKNALLGKKGSIIKVKNQGKGNVVLRFFSDLDADLYVLIDGDLTYDSRSIKTMVDKVLDEHLDMLVGRRIEVQEDPQNKTYRKGHRIGNLLLTNSVSWIFDQKAEKRNFRDMLSGYRVLSRRYVKSFLALSSGFEIETQLNVHALQLRMPCGEIDTPYFSRPEGSSSKLSTYKDGLKISYTIFKLYSTEKPFLFYFLISMFLVILSLVLAAPIISEYLETGLVPRLPTALLATGLMLSAIISFFSGLLLQNVTKSRIEMQRSAYLLYKAPWAV
;
A
#
# COMPACT_ATOMS: atom_id res chain seq x y z
N MET A 1 35.45 22.07 35.35
CA MET A 1 35.90 20.74 34.90
C MET A 1 34.83 20.19 33.97
N GLU A 2 35.20 20.28 32.72
CA GLU A 2 34.38 19.89 31.56
C GLU A 2 34.28 18.37 31.48
N HIS A 3 33.09 17.86 31.21
CA HIS A 3 32.90 16.57 30.56
C HIS A 3 31.80 16.72 29.51
N SER A 4 32.23 17.20 28.35
CA SER A 4 31.50 17.05 27.09
C SER A 4 31.65 15.61 26.63
N GLN A 5 30.58 14.83 26.69
CA GLN A 5 30.52 13.52 26.04
C GLN A 5 30.20 13.73 24.55
N ASN A 6 31.18 13.43 23.72
CA ASN A 6 31.10 13.27 22.28
C ASN A 6 30.14 12.13 21.95
N ILE A 7 28.97 12.47 21.42
CA ILE A 7 28.14 11.52 20.66
C ILE A 7 28.73 11.49 19.25
N SER A 8 29.55 10.47 18.99
CA SER A 8 30.04 10.17 17.65
C SER A 8 28.86 9.77 16.74
N MET A 9 28.46 10.68 15.85
CA MET A 9 27.67 10.33 14.67
C MET A 9 28.46 9.30 13.87
N LEU A 10 27.90 8.10 13.75
CA LEU A 10 28.33 7.11 12.75
C LEU A 10 27.98 7.67 11.36
N THR A 11 28.93 8.38 10.78
CA THR A 11 28.97 8.70 9.36
C THR A 11 29.08 7.39 8.60
N VAL A 12 28.01 7.03 7.88
CA VAL A 12 28.06 5.99 6.86
C VAL A 12 28.96 6.54 5.75
N ASN A 13 30.21 6.11 5.79
CA ASN A 13 31.23 6.45 4.81
C ASN A 13 30.83 6.00 3.41
N GLY A 14 30.87 6.91 2.46
CA GLY A 14 31.21 6.56 1.08
C GLY A 14 30.36 7.12 -0.06
N PHE A 15 29.52 8.14 0.10
CA PHE A 15 28.87 8.77 -1.07
C PHE A 15 28.74 10.29 -0.94
N SER A 16 29.88 10.96 -0.85
CA SER A 16 29.98 12.38 -1.13
C SER A 16 31.13 12.58 -2.09
N GLU A 17 30.86 12.50 -3.39
CA GLU A 17 31.76 13.13 -4.36
C GLU A 17 31.06 13.43 -5.71
N LYS A 18 30.98 14.73 -5.99
CA LYS A 18 31.11 15.36 -7.32
C LYS A 18 30.12 14.94 -8.42
N ILE A 19 28.86 15.29 -8.24
CA ILE A 19 28.06 15.74 -9.38
C ILE A 19 27.66 17.19 -9.02
N GLY A 20 27.91 18.10 -9.96
CA GLY A 20 27.79 19.55 -9.77
C GLY A 20 26.51 19.96 -9.02
N ASN A 21 26.63 20.97 -8.18
CA ASN A 21 25.64 21.46 -7.18
C ASN A 21 24.32 22.03 -7.77
N GLU A 22 23.88 21.64 -8.96
CA GLU A 22 22.56 21.99 -9.46
C GLU A 22 21.56 20.88 -9.16
N VAL A 23 20.72 21.10 -8.14
CA VAL A 23 19.57 20.22 -7.89
C VAL A 23 18.68 20.29 -9.11
N SER A 24 18.50 19.15 -9.79
CA SER A 24 17.59 19.09 -10.94
C SER A 24 16.15 19.22 -10.42
N LEU A 25 15.50 20.31 -10.77
CA LEU A 25 14.13 20.60 -10.40
C LEU A 25 13.22 20.57 -11.63
N TYR A 26 12.05 20.05 -11.48
CA TYR A 26 10.97 20.14 -12.45
C TYR A 26 9.84 21.02 -11.91
N ARG A 27 9.60 22.15 -12.55
CA ARG A 27 8.63 23.17 -12.06
C ARG A 27 8.87 23.55 -10.60
N GLY A 28 10.14 23.70 -10.21
CA GLY A 28 10.56 24.04 -8.85
C GLY A 28 10.57 22.88 -7.84
N ASN A 29 10.19 21.67 -8.25
CA ASN A 29 10.09 20.50 -7.39
C ASN A 29 11.20 19.49 -7.63
N LYS A 30 11.74 18.90 -6.55
CA LYS A 30 12.62 17.76 -6.59
C LYS A 30 11.80 16.48 -6.73
N ILE A 31 12.07 15.70 -7.79
CA ILE A 31 11.34 14.49 -8.10
C ILE A 31 12.25 13.28 -8.02
N VAL A 32 11.80 12.24 -7.30
CA VAL A 32 12.49 10.96 -7.19
C VAL A 32 11.62 9.85 -7.75
N VAL A 33 12.23 8.95 -8.51
CA VAL A 33 11.59 7.73 -9.03
C VAL A 33 12.16 6.54 -8.27
N GLY A 34 11.30 5.76 -7.64
CA GLY A 34 11.63 4.51 -6.95
C GLY A 34 11.20 3.30 -7.78
N ILE A 35 12.14 2.42 -8.08
CA ILE A 35 11.92 1.21 -8.87
C ILE A 35 12.18 0.00 -7.97
N PRO A 36 11.14 -0.64 -7.39
CA PRO A 36 11.31 -1.90 -6.69
C PRO A 36 11.64 -3.02 -7.67
N CYS A 37 12.72 -3.77 -7.40
CA CYS A 37 13.22 -4.85 -8.25
C CYS A 37 13.43 -6.14 -7.46
N PHE A 38 13.02 -7.25 -8.06
CA PHE A 38 13.36 -8.60 -7.60
C PHE A 38 13.41 -9.55 -8.78
N ASN A 39 14.62 -9.95 -9.21
CA ASN A 39 14.87 -10.80 -10.37
C ASN A 39 14.24 -10.22 -11.66
N GLU A 40 14.72 -9.02 -12.04
CA GLU A 40 14.29 -8.28 -13.23
C GLU A 40 15.51 -7.96 -14.14
N SER A 41 16.51 -8.87 -14.21
CA SER A 41 17.74 -8.67 -15.00
C SER A 41 17.49 -8.39 -16.48
N VAL A 42 16.41 -8.96 -17.04
CA VAL A 42 16.03 -8.80 -18.46
C VAL A 42 15.51 -7.39 -18.78
N THR A 43 14.88 -6.74 -17.81
CA THR A 43 14.06 -5.53 -18.05
C THR A 43 14.63 -4.25 -17.45
N ILE A 44 15.34 -4.36 -16.34
CA ILE A 44 15.71 -3.20 -15.50
C ILE A 44 16.56 -2.16 -16.24
N SER A 45 17.51 -2.59 -17.08
CA SER A 45 18.36 -1.67 -17.84
C SER A 45 17.54 -0.80 -18.78
N ARG A 46 16.54 -1.39 -19.46
CA ARG A 46 15.66 -0.67 -20.38
C ARG A 46 14.72 0.27 -19.60
N VAL A 47 14.12 -0.17 -18.49
CA VAL A 47 13.28 0.69 -17.64
C VAL A 47 14.04 1.95 -17.22
N ILE A 48 15.30 1.81 -16.75
CA ILE A 48 16.14 2.94 -16.35
C ILE A 48 16.40 3.88 -17.54
N SER A 49 16.73 3.31 -18.70
CA SER A 49 17.03 4.09 -19.91
C SER A 49 15.80 4.87 -20.40
N ASP A 50 14.64 4.20 -20.48
CA ASP A 50 13.40 4.80 -20.95
C ASP A 50 12.95 5.92 -20.00
N LEU A 51 13.00 5.70 -18.67
CA LEU A 51 12.69 6.72 -17.69
C LEU A 51 13.62 7.93 -17.76
N TYR A 52 14.92 7.70 -17.94
CA TYR A 52 15.88 8.80 -18.05
C TYR A 52 15.70 9.61 -19.33
N HIS A 53 15.31 8.96 -20.42
CA HIS A 53 15.00 9.60 -21.70
C HIS A 53 13.71 10.43 -21.62
N GLU A 54 12.63 9.85 -21.07
CA GLU A 54 11.33 10.48 -21.01
C GLU A 54 11.22 11.57 -19.94
N PHE A 55 11.98 11.43 -18.84
CA PHE A 55 11.93 12.38 -17.73
C PHE A 55 13.31 12.63 -17.08
N PRO A 56 14.24 13.33 -17.77
CA PRO A 56 15.62 13.52 -17.32
C PRO A 56 15.78 14.40 -16.08
N TYR A 57 14.73 15.00 -15.62
CA TYR A 57 14.70 15.85 -14.40
C TYR A 57 14.68 15.04 -13.11
N ALA A 58 14.24 13.78 -13.15
CA ALA A 58 14.11 12.95 -11.97
C ALA A 58 15.42 12.28 -11.55
N TYR A 59 15.51 12.01 -10.25
CA TYR A 59 16.53 11.12 -9.68
C TYR A 59 15.98 9.70 -9.63
N ILE A 60 16.64 8.74 -10.29
CA ILE A 60 16.18 7.35 -10.40
C ILE A 60 16.86 6.49 -9.35
N TYR A 61 16.09 5.90 -8.46
CA TYR A 61 16.58 4.99 -7.43
C TYR A 61 16.01 3.58 -7.65
N VAL A 62 16.90 2.62 -7.86
CA VAL A 62 16.55 1.21 -7.95
C VAL A 62 16.71 0.57 -6.57
N PHE A 63 15.69 -0.12 -6.11
CA PHE A 63 15.71 -0.84 -4.84
C PHE A 63 15.72 -2.35 -5.12
N ASP A 64 16.89 -2.95 -5.03
CA ASP A 64 17.07 -4.38 -5.23
C ASP A 64 16.68 -5.17 -3.98
N ASN A 65 15.70 -6.03 -4.10
CA ASN A 65 15.15 -6.81 -2.98
C ASN A 65 15.66 -8.24 -2.95
N ASN A 66 16.99 -8.39 -2.82
CA ASN A 66 17.69 -9.67 -2.80
C ASN A 66 17.59 -10.47 -4.11
N SER A 67 17.78 -9.83 -5.25
CA SER A 67 17.84 -10.52 -6.54
C SER A 67 19.03 -11.48 -6.63
N THR A 68 18.82 -12.58 -7.34
CA THR A 68 19.83 -13.66 -7.54
C THR A 68 20.23 -13.82 -8.99
N ASP A 69 19.65 -13.05 -9.92
CA ASP A 69 19.79 -13.17 -11.38
C ASP A 69 20.71 -12.11 -12.02
N GLY A 70 21.46 -11.37 -11.20
CA GLY A 70 22.32 -10.29 -11.70
C GLY A 70 21.65 -8.93 -11.86
N THR A 71 20.37 -8.77 -11.49
CA THR A 71 19.62 -7.51 -11.54
C THR A 71 20.41 -6.35 -10.93
N TYR A 72 21.06 -6.55 -9.78
CA TYR A 72 21.82 -5.51 -9.08
C TYR A 72 22.95 -4.94 -9.93
N GLU A 73 23.81 -5.78 -10.51
CA GLU A 73 24.96 -5.32 -11.30
C GLU A 73 24.50 -4.66 -12.61
N ILE A 74 23.45 -5.19 -13.25
CA ILE A 74 22.87 -4.62 -14.46
C ILE A 74 22.30 -3.23 -14.17
N ALA A 75 21.53 -3.07 -13.11
CA ALA A 75 20.96 -1.78 -12.73
C ALA A 75 22.05 -0.76 -12.34
N LYS A 76 23.08 -1.21 -11.60
CA LYS A 76 24.24 -0.38 -11.24
C LYS A 76 24.94 0.17 -12.48
N ASN A 77 25.19 -0.69 -13.47
CA ASN A 77 25.82 -0.28 -14.73
C ASN A 77 24.91 0.65 -15.55
N ALA A 78 23.61 0.39 -15.58
CA ALA A 78 22.64 1.23 -16.29
C ALA A 78 22.49 2.64 -15.68
N LEU A 79 22.81 2.82 -14.40
CA LEU A 79 22.77 4.10 -13.68
C LEU A 79 24.07 4.90 -13.81
N LEU A 80 25.15 4.34 -14.39
CA LEU A 80 26.42 5.08 -14.59
C LEU A 80 26.17 6.37 -15.40
N GLY A 81 26.65 7.49 -14.85
CA GLY A 81 26.47 8.82 -15.47
C GLY A 81 25.04 9.39 -15.39
N LYS A 82 24.12 8.71 -14.72
CA LYS A 82 22.75 9.19 -14.50
C LYS A 82 22.54 9.65 -13.06
N LYS A 83 21.50 10.49 -12.84
CA LYS A 83 21.13 10.96 -11.50
C LYS A 83 20.39 9.86 -10.77
N GLY A 84 20.96 9.35 -9.69
CA GLY A 84 20.33 8.31 -8.87
C GLY A 84 21.32 7.26 -8.40
N SER A 85 20.82 6.19 -7.83
CA SER A 85 21.64 5.08 -7.35
C SER A 85 20.84 3.79 -7.19
N ILE A 86 21.56 2.69 -6.89
CA ILE A 86 20.95 1.42 -6.54
C ILE A 86 21.16 1.13 -5.03
N ILE A 87 20.10 0.65 -4.37
CA ILE A 87 20.07 0.37 -2.94
C ILE A 87 19.64 -1.08 -2.73
N LYS A 88 20.41 -1.84 -1.93
CA LYS A 88 20.01 -3.20 -1.51
C LYS A 88 19.06 -3.13 -0.32
N VAL A 89 17.93 -3.84 -0.43
CA VAL A 89 16.94 -3.97 0.65
C VAL A 89 16.95 -5.40 1.17
N LYS A 90 17.49 -5.62 2.37
CA LYS A 90 17.67 -6.96 2.96
C LYS A 90 16.36 -7.68 3.26
N ASN A 91 15.35 -6.95 3.74
CA ASN A 91 14.06 -7.53 4.08
C ASN A 91 13.25 -7.76 2.79
N GLN A 92 12.95 -9.03 2.50
CA GLN A 92 12.23 -9.40 1.30
C GLN A 92 10.76 -8.96 1.35
N GLY A 93 10.24 -8.45 0.23
CA GLY A 93 8.86 -8.01 0.04
C GLY A 93 8.75 -6.58 -0.47
N LYS A 94 7.85 -6.34 -1.44
CA LYS A 94 7.64 -5.03 -2.09
C LYS A 94 7.30 -3.92 -1.08
N GLY A 95 6.53 -4.25 -0.04
CA GLY A 95 6.22 -3.29 1.03
C GLY A 95 7.46 -2.76 1.75
N ASN A 96 8.43 -3.64 2.06
CA ASN A 96 9.69 -3.23 2.68
C ASN A 96 10.51 -2.31 1.78
N VAL A 97 10.47 -2.56 0.46
CA VAL A 97 11.12 -1.70 -0.54
C VAL A 97 10.48 -0.32 -0.56
N VAL A 98 9.15 -0.24 -0.63
CA VAL A 98 8.42 1.04 -0.63
C VAL A 98 8.67 1.83 0.65
N LEU A 99 8.66 1.17 1.81
CA LEU A 99 8.99 1.83 3.07
C LEU A 99 10.42 2.36 3.10
N ARG A 100 11.37 1.60 2.57
CA ARG A 100 12.77 2.03 2.45
C ARG A 100 12.91 3.24 1.53
N PHE A 101 12.21 3.22 0.38
CA PHE A 101 12.13 4.35 -0.54
C PHE A 101 11.61 5.62 0.14
N PHE A 102 10.54 5.51 0.92
CA PHE A 102 9.94 6.65 1.63
C PHE A 102 10.78 7.17 2.79
N SER A 103 11.55 6.29 3.43
CA SER A 103 12.38 6.62 4.60
C SER A 103 13.70 7.27 4.21
N ASP A 104 14.37 6.72 3.20
CA ASP A 104 15.73 7.10 2.84
C ASP A 104 15.82 8.36 1.99
N LEU A 105 14.73 8.69 1.28
CA LEU A 105 14.74 9.82 0.35
C LEU A 105 13.87 10.97 0.85
N ASP A 106 14.32 12.18 0.50
CA ASP A 106 13.55 13.39 0.73
C ASP A 106 13.39 14.16 -0.59
N ALA A 107 12.14 14.31 -1.02
CA ALA A 107 11.75 14.93 -2.28
C ALA A 107 10.37 15.58 -2.15
N ASP A 108 9.98 16.40 -3.13
CA ASP A 108 8.67 17.01 -3.17
C ASP A 108 7.63 16.08 -3.79
N LEU A 109 8.06 15.30 -4.82
CA LEU A 109 7.26 14.26 -5.45
C LEU A 109 8.02 12.94 -5.53
N TYR A 110 7.31 11.86 -5.28
CA TYR A 110 7.78 10.49 -5.32
C TYR A 110 7.00 9.73 -6.39
N VAL A 111 7.71 9.14 -7.34
CA VAL A 111 7.13 8.28 -8.38
C VAL A 111 7.50 6.84 -8.08
N LEU A 112 6.50 5.96 -7.99
CA LEU A 112 6.68 4.52 -7.94
C LEU A 112 6.37 3.93 -9.31
N ILE A 113 7.25 3.06 -9.81
CA ILE A 113 7.05 2.30 -11.06
C ILE A 113 7.76 0.95 -10.95
N ASP A 114 7.14 -0.13 -11.44
CA ASP A 114 7.74 -1.46 -11.38
C ASP A 114 8.86 -1.64 -12.43
N GLY A 115 9.84 -2.50 -12.10
CA GLY A 115 11.03 -2.73 -12.94
C GLY A 115 10.85 -3.75 -14.07
N ASP A 116 9.61 -4.17 -14.37
CA ASP A 116 9.29 -5.30 -15.26
C ASP A 116 8.86 -4.91 -16.69
N LEU A 117 9.02 -3.63 -17.08
CA LEU A 117 8.62 -3.06 -18.37
C LEU A 117 7.13 -3.15 -18.71
N THR A 118 6.26 -3.41 -17.74
CA THR A 118 4.83 -3.48 -17.99
C THR A 118 4.16 -2.11 -18.05
N TYR A 119 4.74 -1.08 -17.42
CA TYR A 119 4.24 0.29 -17.44
C TYR A 119 4.93 1.14 -18.50
N ASP A 120 4.17 2.06 -19.10
CA ASP A 120 4.70 3.01 -20.09
C ASP A 120 5.43 4.18 -19.42
N SER A 121 6.75 4.22 -19.57
CA SER A 121 7.60 5.30 -19.04
C SER A 121 7.23 6.68 -19.60
N ARG A 122 6.65 6.78 -20.80
CA ARG A 122 6.21 8.05 -21.42
C ARG A 122 5.10 8.74 -20.63
N SER A 123 4.34 7.98 -19.86
CA SER A 123 3.24 8.51 -19.01
C SER A 123 3.75 9.30 -17.81
N ILE A 124 5.04 9.18 -17.41
CA ILE A 124 5.58 9.79 -16.18
C ILE A 124 5.39 11.30 -16.15
N LYS A 125 5.71 11.98 -17.26
CA LYS A 125 5.60 13.44 -17.35
C LYS A 125 4.16 13.90 -17.19
N THR A 126 3.23 13.28 -17.91
CA THR A 126 1.78 13.57 -17.81
C THR A 126 1.24 13.34 -16.40
N MET A 127 1.69 12.27 -15.73
CA MET A 127 1.28 11.98 -14.35
C MET A 127 1.81 13.04 -13.37
N VAL A 128 3.07 13.44 -13.50
CA VAL A 128 3.66 14.48 -12.65
C VAL A 128 2.97 15.83 -12.88
N ASP A 129 2.78 16.22 -14.15
CA ASP A 129 2.08 17.46 -14.50
C ASP A 129 0.67 17.49 -13.91
N LYS A 130 -0.10 16.40 -14.06
CA LYS A 130 -1.46 16.29 -13.51
C LYS A 130 -1.49 16.44 -11.98
N VAL A 131 -0.52 15.87 -11.27
CA VAL A 131 -0.41 16.03 -9.81
C VAL A 131 -0.19 17.49 -9.43
N LEU A 132 0.69 18.19 -10.14
CA LEU A 132 0.98 19.61 -9.87
C LEU A 132 -0.17 20.52 -10.27
N ASP A 133 -0.82 20.29 -11.42
CA ASP A 133 -1.89 21.14 -11.97
C ASP A 133 -3.22 20.96 -11.21
N GLU A 134 -3.56 19.72 -10.83
CA GLU A 134 -4.79 19.42 -10.10
C GLU A 134 -4.60 19.40 -8.57
N HIS A 135 -3.39 19.70 -8.08
CA HIS A 135 -3.07 19.75 -6.66
C HIS A 135 -3.34 18.44 -5.92
N LEU A 136 -2.92 17.30 -6.50
CA LEU A 136 -3.18 15.98 -5.97
C LEU A 136 -2.06 15.49 -5.04
N ASP A 137 -2.41 14.79 -3.98
CA ASP A 137 -1.45 14.11 -3.11
C ASP A 137 -1.09 12.71 -3.58
N MET A 138 -2.00 12.08 -4.33
CA MET A 138 -1.77 10.79 -4.95
C MET A 138 -2.45 10.73 -6.33
N LEU A 139 -1.70 10.29 -7.33
CA LEU A 139 -2.22 9.92 -8.65
C LEU A 139 -1.84 8.48 -8.94
N VAL A 140 -2.83 7.69 -9.37
CA VAL A 140 -2.66 6.28 -9.75
C VAL A 140 -2.73 6.15 -11.27
N GLY A 141 -1.73 5.53 -11.87
CA GLY A 141 -1.78 5.10 -13.27
C GLY A 141 -2.62 3.84 -13.41
N ARG A 142 -3.86 3.97 -13.89
CA ARG A 142 -4.75 2.83 -14.14
C ARG A 142 -4.27 2.06 -15.36
N ARG A 143 -4.13 0.75 -15.21
CA ARG A 143 -3.63 -0.13 -16.26
C ARG A 143 -4.67 -0.34 -17.35
N ILE A 144 -4.38 0.11 -18.58
CA ILE A 144 -5.16 -0.17 -19.77
C ILE A 144 -4.34 -1.08 -20.68
N GLU A 145 -4.79 -2.30 -20.87
CA GLU A 145 -4.13 -3.27 -21.76
C GLU A 145 -4.11 -2.77 -23.20
N VAL A 146 -2.91 -2.69 -23.80
CA VAL A 146 -2.73 -2.16 -25.16
C VAL A 146 -2.71 -3.27 -26.24
N GLN A 147 -2.45 -4.52 -25.84
CA GLN A 147 -2.40 -5.67 -26.75
C GLN A 147 -3.32 -6.79 -26.27
N GLU A 148 -4.34 -7.08 -27.07
CA GLU A 148 -5.07 -8.34 -27.01
C GLU A 148 -4.26 -9.42 -27.75
N ASP A 149 -3.23 -10.00 -27.12
CA ASP A 149 -2.71 -11.28 -27.57
C ASP A 149 -3.62 -12.38 -27.00
N PRO A 150 -4.37 -13.13 -27.85
CA PRO A 150 -5.29 -14.16 -27.38
C PRO A 150 -4.59 -15.30 -26.62
N GLN A 151 -3.28 -15.49 -26.85
CA GLN A 151 -2.46 -16.53 -26.23
C GLN A 151 -1.79 -16.09 -24.93
N ASN A 152 -1.58 -14.80 -24.75
CA ASN A 152 -0.90 -14.21 -23.58
C ASN A 152 -1.82 -13.22 -22.87
N LYS A 153 -2.92 -13.71 -22.27
CA LYS A 153 -3.79 -12.88 -21.44
C LYS A 153 -3.02 -12.38 -20.24
N THR A 154 -2.46 -11.18 -20.36
CA THR A 154 -1.62 -10.49 -19.38
C THR A 154 -2.33 -10.36 -18.02
N TYR A 155 -3.65 -10.24 -18.06
CA TYR A 155 -4.50 -10.14 -16.88
C TYR A 155 -5.30 -11.45 -16.71
N ARG A 156 -4.79 -12.36 -15.85
CA ARG A 156 -5.51 -13.60 -15.54
C ARG A 156 -6.90 -13.27 -14.97
N LYS A 157 -7.95 -13.96 -15.43
CA LYS A 157 -9.35 -13.74 -15.00
C LYS A 157 -9.52 -13.65 -13.47
N GLY A 158 -8.76 -14.43 -12.70
CA GLY A 158 -8.76 -14.41 -11.24
C GLY A 158 -8.27 -13.08 -10.63
N HIS A 159 -7.27 -12.43 -11.21
CA HIS A 159 -6.78 -11.13 -10.73
C HIS A 159 -7.80 -10.01 -10.96
N ARG A 160 -8.55 -10.07 -12.07
CA ARG A 160 -9.59 -9.09 -12.38
C ARG A 160 -10.75 -9.17 -11.37
N ILE A 161 -11.17 -10.38 -11.03
CA ILE A 161 -12.21 -10.60 -10.01
C ILE A 161 -11.70 -10.15 -8.63
N GLY A 162 -10.46 -10.51 -8.26
CA GLY A 162 -9.86 -10.11 -6.99
C GLY A 162 -9.73 -8.59 -6.85
N ASN A 163 -9.28 -7.90 -7.89
CA ASN A 163 -9.19 -6.44 -7.90
C ASN A 163 -10.59 -5.80 -7.76
N LEU A 164 -11.60 -6.34 -8.47
CA LEU A 164 -12.99 -5.86 -8.38
C LEU A 164 -13.57 -6.04 -6.96
N LEU A 165 -13.38 -7.20 -6.34
CA LEU A 165 -13.84 -7.47 -4.98
C LEU A 165 -13.17 -6.54 -3.97
N LEU A 166 -11.85 -6.35 -4.08
CA LEU A 166 -11.10 -5.46 -3.21
C LEU A 166 -11.55 -4.00 -3.40
N THR A 167 -11.67 -3.55 -4.64
CA THR A 167 -12.13 -2.20 -4.98
C THR A 167 -13.53 -1.93 -4.42
N ASN A 168 -14.47 -2.87 -4.60
CA ASN A 168 -15.83 -2.75 -4.06
C ASN A 168 -15.83 -2.71 -2.52
N SER A 169 -15.00 -3.54 -1.88
CA SER A 169 -14.87 -3.56 -0.41
C SER A 169 -14.33 -2.23 0.12
N VAL A 170 -13.28 -1.69 -0.48
CA VAL A 170 -12.73 -0.38 -0.11
C VAL A 170 -13.73 0.74 -0.38
N SER A 171 -14.41 0.70 -1.55
CA SER A 171 -15.45 1.68 -1.89
C SER A 171 -16.58 1.71 -0.86
N TRP A 172 -16.98 0.54 -0.34
CA TRP A 172 -18.01 0.45 0.69
C TRP A 172 -17.51 0.95 2.06
N ILE A 173 -16.28 0.59 2.45
CA ILE A 173 -15.69 1.02 3.74
C ILE A 173 -15.55 2.54 3.82
N PHE A 174 -15.11 3.18 2.73
CA PHE A 174 -14.79 4.61 2.69
C PHE A 174 -15.83 5.48 2.00
N ASP A 175 -17.00 4.92 1.65
CA ASP A 175 -18.11 5.63 0.99
C ASP A 175 -17.67 6.47 -0.24
N GLN A 176 -16.82 5.88 -1.07
CA GLN A 176 -16.22 6.57 -2.22
C GLN A 176 -17.25 7.08 -3.23
N LYS A 177 -18.43 6.45 -3.29
CA LYS A 177 -19.51 6.86 -4.22
C LYS A 177 -20.04 8.25 -3.89
N ALA A 178 -20.15 8.59 -2.59
CA ALA A 178 -20.60 9.90 -2.14
C ALA A 178 -19.56 11.01 -2.45
N GLU A 179 -18.26 10.68 -2.43
CA GLU A 179 -17.18 11.65 -2.62
C GLU A 179 -16.66 11.72 -4.07
N LYS A 180 -17.21 10.98 -5.03
CA LYS A 180 -16.74 10.86 -6.45
C LYS A 180 -15.26 10.40 -6.59
N ARG A 181 -14.70 9.77 -5.57
CA ARG A 181 -13.30 9.31 -5.52
C ARG A 181 -13.23 7.80 -5.78
N ASN A 182 -13.56 7.38 -6.98
CA ASN A 182 -13.58 5.96 -7.33
C ASN A 182 -12.24 5.54 -7.93
N PHE A 183 -11.39 4.87 -7.15
CA PHE A 183 -10.29 4.10 -7.72
C PHE A 183 -10.86 2.87 -8.43
N ARG A 184 -10.45 2.68 -9.68
CA ARG A 184 -10.82 1.51 -10.49
C ARG A 184 -9.72 0.45 -10.51
N ASP A 185 -8.46 0.86 -10.28
CA ASP A 185 -7.31 -0.03 -10.19
C ASP A 185 -6.55 0.14 -8.87
N MET A 186 -7.00 -0.59 -7.85
CA MET A 186 -6.43 -0.54 -6.50
C MET A 186 -5.02 -1.16 -6.41
N LEU A 187 -4.66 -2.02 -7.37
CA LEU A 187 -3.43 -2.81 -7.33
C LEU A 187 -2.36 -2.30 -8.30
N SER A 188 -2.55 -1.13 -8.92
CA SER A 188 -1.52 -0.53 -9.76
C SER A 188 -0.31 -0.10 -8.93
N GLY A 189 0.89 -0.47 -9.40
CA GLY A 189 2.17 -0.05 -8.83
C GLY A 189 2.66 1.31 -9.35
N TYR A 190 2.06 1.85 -10.43
CA TYR A 190 2.46 3.13 -11.00
C TYR A 190 1.75 4.29 -10.32
N ARG A 191 2.51 5.08 -9.55
CA ARG A 191 1.93 6.14 -8.71
C ARG A 191 2.83 7.35 -8.63
N VAL A 192 2.22 8.53 -8.51
CA VAL A 192 2.89 9.76 -8.11
C VAL A 192 2.31 10.22 -6.78
N LEU A 193 3.19 10.50 -5.81
CA LEU A 193 2.85 10.79 -4.43
C LEU A 193 3.52 12.10 -3.98
N SER A 194 2.81 12.94 -3.23
CA SER A 194 3.38 14.14 -2.65
C SER A 194 4.25 13.84 -1.42
N ARG A 195 5.14 14.76 -1.04
CA ARG A 195 5.94 14.68 0.18
C ARG A 195 5.09 14.48 1.41
N ARG A 196 4.03 15.28 1.58
CA ARG A 196 3.16 15.20 2.77
C ARG A 196 2.40 13.87 2.82
N TYR A 197 2.02 13.30 1.67
CA TYR A 197 1.48 11.95 1.58
C TYR A 197 2.48 10.93 2.13
N VAL A 198 3.70 10.93 1.58
CA VAL A 198 4.75 9.95 1.92
C VAL A 198 5.15 10.03 3.39
N LYS A 199 5.34 11.25 3.92
CA LYS A 199 5.78 11.45 5.32
C LYS A 199 4.69 11.19 6.35
N SER A 200 3.41 11.16 5.95
CA SER A 200 2.29 10.75 6.80
C SER A 200 1.95 9.26 6.70
N PHE A 201 2.57 8.54 5.77
CA PHE A 201 2.30 7.13 5.52
C PHE A 201 3.00 6.22 6.54
N LEU A 202 2.22 5.62 7.43
CA LEU A 202 2.68 4.70 8.46
C LEU A 202 2.23 3.28 8.10
N ALA A 203 2.87 2.64 7.12
CA ALA A 203 2.56 1.26 6.77
C ALA A 203 3.27 0.26 7.67
N LEU A 204 2.58 -0.84 7.92
CA LEU A 204 3.10 -2.00 8.66
C LEU A 204 3.20 -3.25 7.78
N SER A 205 2.81 -3.17 6.50
CA SER A 205 2.79 -4.32 5.60
C SER A 205 4.09 -4.49 4.85
N SER A 206 4.61 -5.71 4.84
CA SER A 206 5.84 -6.07 4.12
C SER A 206 5.60 -6.64 2.72
N GLY A 207 4.32 -6.91 2.33
CA GLY A 207 3.97 -7.64 1.11
C GLY A 207 3.36 -6.79 -0.02
N PHE A 208 2.72 -7.47 -0.97
CA PHE A 208 1.96 -6.86 -2.09
C PHE A 208 0.69 -6.11 -1.66
N GLU A 209 0.30 -6.22 -0.39
CA GLU A 209 -0.80 -5.45 0.19
C GLU A 209 -0.49 -3.96 0.27
N ILE A 210 0.76 -3.57 -0.04
CA ILE A 210 1.21 -2.17 0.04
C ILE A 210 0.40 -1.26 -0.88
N GLU A 211 0.04 -1.71 -2.08
CA GLU A 211 -0.77 -0.92 -3.03
C GLU A 211 -2.15 -0.60 -2.45
N THR A 212 -2.76 -1.58 -1.78
CA THR A 212 -4.04 -1.37 -1.08
C THR A 212 -3.89 -0.39 0.07
N GLN A 213 -2.83 -0.52 0.87
CA GLN A 213 -2.58 0.38 2.00
C GLN A 213 -2.32 1.81 1.55
N LEU A 214 -1.64 2.01 0.41
CA LEU A 214 -1.46 3.32 -0.18
C LEU A 214 -2.82 3.97 -0.51
N ASN A 215 -3.76 3.25 -1.12
CA ASN A 215 -5.09 3.78 -1.39
C ASN A 215 -5.88 4.07 -0.11
N VAL A 216 -5.87 3.13 0.83
CA VAL A 216 -6.55 3.27 2.13
C VAL A 216 -6.06 4.51 2.88
N HIS A 217 -4.76 4.77 2.90
CA HIS A 217 -4.19 5.96 3.53
C HIS A 217 -4.72 7.27 2.93
N ALA A 218 -4.74 7.37 1.60
CA ALA A 218 -5.30 8.54 0.92
C ALA A 218 -6.77 8.77 1.27
N LEU A 219 -7.55 7.70 1.32
CA LEU A 219 -8.98 7.75 1.64
C LEU A 219 -9.26 8.09 3.10
N GLN A 220 -8.50 7.49 4.03
CA GLN A 220 -8.62 7.78 5.47
C GLN A 220 -8.41 9.25 5.79
N LEU A 221 -7.39 9.87 5.20
CA LEU A 221 -7.06 11.26 5.43
C LEU A 221 -7.82 12.21 4.49
N ARG A 222 -8.68 11.69 3.60
CA ARG A 222 -9.43 12.46 2.60
C ARG A 222 -8.52 13.34 1.74
N MET A 223 -7.36 12.80 1.35
CA MET A 223 -6.40 13.52 0.53
C MET A 223 -6.95 13.74 -0.88
N PRO A 224 -6.59 14.84 -1.56
CA PRO A 224 -6.82 15.00 -3.00
C PRO A 224 -6.11 13.86 -3.76
N CYS A 225 -6.87 13.05 -4.49
CA CYS A 225 -6.34 11.92 -5.24
C CYS A 225 -7.10 11.70 -6.54
N GLY A 226 -6.46 11.07 -7.53
CA GLY A 226 -7.03 10.81 -8.83
C GLY A 226 -6.46 9.58 -9.51
N GLU A 227 -7.03 9.25 -10.66
CA GLU A 227 -6.53 8.22 -11.58
C GLU A 227 -6.33 8.82 -12.97
N ILE A 228 -5.40 8.23 -13.72
CA ILE A 228 -5.19 8.48 -15.13
C ILE A 228 -4.94 7.14 -15.84
N ASP A 229 -5.48 7.00 -17.04
CA ASP A 229 -5.26 5.82 -17.86
C ASP A 229 -3.83 5.78 -18.36
N THR A 230 -3.14 4.66 -18.10
CA THR A 230 -1.77 4.43 -18.56
C THR A 230 -1.70 3.12 -19.35
N PRO A 231 -1.00 3.11 -20.50
CA PRO A 231 -0.75 1.88 -21.26
C PRO A 231 -0.09 0.83 -20.38
N TYR A 232 -0.56 -0.41 -20.49
CA TYR A 232 -0.01 -1.56 -19.77
C TYR A 232 0.32 -2.68 -20.76
N PHE A 233 1.57 -3.09 -20.77
CA PHE A 233 2.13 -4.03 -21.74
C PHE A 233 2.29 -5.43 -21.12
N SER A 234 2.35 -6.45 -21.98
CA SER A 234 2.76 -7.78 -21.57
C SER A 234 4.26 -7.78 -21.20
N ARG A 235 4.61 -8.64 -20.24
CA ARG A 235 6.03 -8.84 -19.90
C ARG A 235 6.78 -9.40 -21.10
N PRO A 236 8.01 -8.93 -21.35
CA PRO A 236 8.84 -9.51 -22.39
C PRO A 236 9.18 -10.97 -22.08
N GLU A 237 9.52 -11.73 -23.13
CA GLU A 237 9.96 -13.11 -22.98
C GLU A 237 11.18 -13.20 -22.04
N GLY A 238 11.19 -14.22 -21.18
CA GLY A 238 12.22 -14.40 -20.15
C GLY A 238 11.91 -13.76 -18.79
N SER A 239 10.90 -12.88 -18.69
CA SER A 239 10.40 -12.36 -17.42
C SER A 239 9.16 -13.11 -16.97
N SER A 240 9.19 -13.74 -15.79
CA SER A 240 8.06 -14.54 -15.27
C SER A 240 7.27 -13.80 -14.19
N SER A 241 5.94 -13.91 -14.26
CA SER A 241 5.06 -13.41 -13.19
C SER A 241 5.23 -14.26 -11.92
N LYS A 242 5.51 -13.61 -10.81
CA LYS A 242 5.69 -14.25 -9.49
C LYS A 242 4.35 -14.51 -8.75
N LEU A 243 3.22 -14.25 -9.41
CA LEU A 243 1.87 -14.36 -8.84
C LEU A 243 1.23 -15.73 -9.17
N SER A 244 0.56 -16.31 -8.16
CA SER A 244 -0.12 -17.62 -8.22
C SER A 244 -1.61 -17.45 -7.96
N THR A 245 -2.48 -17.80 -8.92
CA THR A 245 -3.92 -17.49 -8.91
C THR A 245 -4.68 -17.95 -7.66
N TYR A 246 -4.44 -19.15 -7.15
CA TYR A 246 -5.14 -19.66 -5.95
C TYR A 246 -4.61 -19.06 -4.65
N LYS A 247 -3.28 -18.92 -4.51
CA LYS A 247 -2.67 -18.30 -3.33
C LYS A 247 -3.03 -16.82 -3.25
N ASP A 248 -3.18 -16.16 -4.38
CA ASP A 248 -3.54 -14.74 -4.44
C ASP A 248 -5.02 -14.52 -4.09
N GLY A 249 -5.92 -15.42 -4.48
CA GLY A 249 -7.33 -15.37 -4.06
C GLY A 249 -7.50 -15.44 -2.53
N LEU A 250 -6.77 -16.36 -1.87
CA LEU A 250 -6.76 -16.44 -0.40
C LEU A 250 -6.15 -15.20 0.24
N LYS A 251 -5.06 -14.67 -0.33
CA LYS A 251 -4.45 -13.42 0.15
C LYS A 251 -5.41 -12.23 0.03
N ILE A 252 -6.12 -12.11 -1.08
CA ILE A 252 -7.11 -11.04 -1.27
C ILE A 252 -8.23 -11.16 -0.25
N SER A 253 -8.78 -12.35 -0.02
CA SER A 253 -9.81 -12.59 0.99
C SER A 253 -9.31 -12.24 2.40
N TYR A 254 -8.09 -12.63 2.75
CA TYR A 254 -7.45 -12.26 4.01
C TYR A 254 -7.23 -10.74 4.12
N THR A 255 -6.82 -10.09 3.04
CA THR A 255 -6.64 -8.63 2.99
C THR A 255 -7.95 -7.90 3.23
N ILE A 256 -9.05 -8.35 2.60
CA ILE A 256 -10.39 -7.80 2.82
C ILE A 256 -10.82 -7.98 4.28
N PHE A 257 -10.66 -9.19 4.83
CA PHE A 257 -10.97 -9.47 6.24
C PHE A 257 -10.17 -8.58 7.19
N LYS A 258 -8.86 -8.49 6.98
CA LYS A 258 -7.96 -7.64 7.75
C LYS A 258 -8.35 -6.16 7.63
N LEU A 259 -8.72 -5.72 6.42
CA LEU A 259 -9.16 -4.35 6.19
C LEU A 259 -10.40 -4.01 7.00
N TYR A 260 -11.43 -4.88 7.00
CA TYR A 260 -12.64 -4.67 7.79
C TYR A 260 -12.34 -4.64 9.30
N SER A 261 -11.56 -5.60 9.80
CA SER A 261 -11.22 -5.67 11.22
C SER A 261 -10.38 -4.48 11.72
N THR A 262 -9.62 -3.84 10.82
CA THR A 262 -8.72 -2.73 11.16
C THR A 262 -9.35 -1.35 10.94
N GLU A 263 -10.13 -1.19 9.87
CA GLU A 263 -10.67 0.12 9.46
C GLU A 263 -12.08 0.39 10.01
N LYS A 264 -12.87 -0.66 10.26
CA LYS A 264 -14.21 -0.59 10.85
C LYS A 264 -14.33 -1.57 12.02
N PRO A 265 -13.43 -1.50 13.03
CA PRO A 265 -13.38 -2.51 14.09
C PRO A 265 -14.68 -2.57 14.90
N PHE A 266 -15.33 -1.45 15.18
CA PHE A 266 -16.61 -1.47 15.88
C PHE A 266 -17.66 -2.29 15.14
N LEU A 267 -17.86 -2.04 13.84
CA LEU A 267 -18.86 -2.79 13.06
C LEU A 267 -18.51 -4.28 12.99
N PHE A 268 -17.24 -4.61 12.79
CA PHE A 268 -16.75 -5.98 12.71
C PHE A 268 -17.02 -6.76 14.02
N TYR A 269 -16.59 -6.23 15.15
CA TYR A 269 -16.78 -6.88 16.45
C TYR A 269 -18.22 -6.81 16.95
N PHE A 270 -18.99 -5.79 16.56
CA PHE A 270 -20.42 -5.71 16.85
C PHE A 270 -21.20 -6.84 16.15
N LEU A 271 -20.90 -7.14 14.89
CA LEU A 271 -21.53 -8.25 14.18
C LEU A 271 -21.21 -9.60 14.82
N ILE A 272 -19.96 -9.81 15.26
CA ILE A 272 -19.55 -10.99 16.01
C ILE A 272 -20.31 -11.07 17.33
N SER A 273 -20.37 -9.97 18.08
CA SER A 273 -21.10 -9.90 19.35
C SER A 273 -22.58 -10.24 19.16
N MET A 274 -23.23 -9.65 18.17
CA MET A 274 -24.63 -9.89 17.86
C MET A 274 -24.90 -11.37 17.51
N PHE A 275 -24.02 -11.98 16.71
CA PHE A 275 -24.10 -13.41 16.40
C PHE A 275 -23.99 -14.27 17.66
N LEU A 276 -23.03 -13.98 18.55
CA LEU A 276 -22.85 -14.70 19.80
C LEU A 276 -24.02 -14.52 20.76
N VAL A 277 -24.62 -13.32 20.85
CA VAL A 277 -25.85 -13.07 21.64
C VAL A 277 -27.00 -13.93 21.12
N ILE A 278 -27.24 -13.89 19.80
CA ILE A 278 -28.34 -14.68 19.21
C ILE A 278 -28.13 -16.18 19.49
N LEU A 279 -26.92 -16.68 19.28
CA LEU A 279 -26.61 -18.09 19.54
C LEU A 279 -26.78 -18.45 21.02
N SER A 280 -26.33 -17.58 21.94
CA SER A 280 -26.53 -17.75 23.38
C SER A 280 -28.01 -17.81 23.74
N LEU A 281 -28.84 -16.90 23.23
CA LEU A 281 -30.27 -16.86 23.51
C LEU A 281 -30.99 -18.07 22.94
N VAL A 282 -30.65 -18.55 21.75
CA VAL A 282 -31.22 -19.77 21.15
C VAL A 282 -30.95 -21.01 22.03
N LEU A 283 -29.74 -21.10 22.60
CA LEU A 283 -29.37 -22.19 23.50
C LEU A 283 -29.99 -22.04 24.87
N ALA A 284 -30.18 -20.84 25.37
CA ALA A 284 -30.73 -20.57 26.69
C ALA A 284 -32.28 -20.73 26.75
N ALA A 285 -32.98 -20.38 25.66
CA ALA A 285 -34.43 -20.37 25.61
C ALA A 285 -35.09 -21.70 26.07
N PRO A 286 -34.71 -22.90 25.56
CA PRO A 286 -35.29 -24.17 26.01
C PRO A 286 -34.97 -24.49 27.49
N ILE A 287 -33.79 -24.05 27.97
CA ILE A 287 -33.39 -24.29 29.36
C ILE A 287 -34.21 -23.44 30.31
N ILE A 288 -34.48 -22.18 29.94
CA ILE A 288 -35.33 -21.28 30.73
C ILE A 288 -36.77 -21.79 30.76
N SER A 289 -37.34 -22.26 29.64
CA SER A 289 -38.64 -22.84 29.55
C SER A 289 -38.79 -24.08 30.49
N GLU A 290 -37.83 -25.00 30.41
CA GLU A 290 -37.79 -26.22 31.22
C GLU A 290 -37.64 -25.90 32.74
N TYR A 291 -36.84 -24.88 33.07
CA TYR A 291 -36.70 -24.40 34.44
C TYR A 291 -38.01 -23.80 34.99
N LEU A 292 -38.73 -23.03 34.19
CA LEU A 292 -40.00 -22.44 34.62
C LEU A 292 -41.10 -23.49 34.87
N GLU A 293 -41.04 -24.64 34.17
CA GLU A 293 -41.97 -25.74 34.32
C GLU A 293 -41.60 -26.67 35.46
N THR A 294 -40.32 -26.98 35.64
CA THR A 294 -39.87 -28.06 36.53
C THR A 294 -39.10 -27.58 37.75
N GLY A 295 -38.62 -26.32 37.78
CA GLY A 295 -37.72 -25.79 38.79
C GLY A 295 -36.31 -26.37 38.76
N LEU A 296 -35.96 -27.16 37.73
CA LEU A 296 -34.67 -27.84 37.58
C LEU A 296 -33.95 -27.40 36.34
N VAL A 297 -32.61 -27.52 36.35
CA VAL A 297 -31.74 -27.25 35.19
C VAL A 297 -31.04 -28.53 34.71
N PRO A 298 -31.75 -29.43 33.98
CA PRO A 298 -31.22 -30.75 33.65
C PRO A 298 -30.07 -30.67 32.61
N ARG A 299 -29.98 -29.57 31.84
CA ARG A 299 -28.95 -29.36 30.82
C ARG A 299 -27.86 -28.37 31.25
N LEU A 300 -27.27 -28.60 32.44
CA LEU A 300 -26.23 -27.72 32.99
C LEU A 300 -25.07 -27.41 32.04
N PRO A 301 -24.51 -28.38 31.28
CA PRO A 301 -23.43 -28.06 30.31
C PRO A 301 -23.86 -27.05 29.24
N THR A 302 -25.10 -27.13 28.75
CA THR A 302 -25.64 -26.18 27.75
C THR A 302 -25.89 -24.79 28.40
N ALA A 303 -26.31 -24.75 29.64
CA ALA A 303 -26.46 -23.47 30.36
C ALA A 303 -25.10 -22.77 30.54
N LEU A 304 -24.06 -23.52 30.91
CA LEU A 304 -22.71 -22.97 31.02
C LEU A 304 -22.17 -22.50 29.67
N LEU A 305 -22.42 -23.25 28.58
CA LEU A 305 -22.05 -22.84 27.24
C LEU A 305 -22.75 -21.54 26.82
N ALA A 306 -24.07 -21.41 27.04
CA ALA A 306 -24.83 -20.22 26.73
C ALA A 306 -24.30 -19.00 27.51
N THR A 307 -24.01 -19.17 28.81
CA THR A 307 -23.40 -18.11 29.64
C THR A 307 -22.00 -17.72 29.08
N GLY A 308 -21.17 -18.68 28.73
CA GLY A 308 -19.85 -18.43 28.14
C GLY A 308 -19.94 -17.67 26.81
N LEU A 309 -20.92 -17.99 25.96
CA LEU A 309 -21.19 -17.27 24.72
C LEU A 309 -21.64 -15.82 24.97
N MET A 310 -22.54 -15.59 25.98
CA MET A 310 -22.98 -14.25 26.35
C MET A 310 -21.80 -13.40 26.86
N LEU A 311 -20.95 -13.94 27.72
CA LEU A 311 -19.74 -13.25 28.19
C LEU A 311 -18.81 -12.93 27.05
N SER A 312 -18.57 -13.87 26.12
CA SER A 312 -17.77 -13.66 24.92
C SER A 312 -18.35 -12.57 24.02
N ALA A 313 -19.68 -12.48 23.91
CA ALA A 313 -20.35 -11.43 23.16
C ALA A 313 -20.10 -10.05 23.78
N ILE A 314 -20.21 -9.92 25.10
CA ILE A 314 -19.93 -8.67 25.82
C ILE A 314 -18.47 -8.25 25.63
N ILE A 315 -17.53 -9.18 25.78
CA ILE A 315 -16.09 -8.92 25.55
C ILE A 315 -15.87 -8.45 24.12
N SER A 316 -16.48 -9.11 23.13
CA SER A 316 -16.37 -8.73 21.72
C SER A 316 -16.89 -7.32 21.47
N PHE A 317 -18.03 -6.94 22.03
CA PHE A 317 -18.60 -5.61 21.92
C PHE A 317 -17.65 -4.52 22.46
N PHE A 318 -17.16 -4.69 23.69
CA PHE A 318 -16.23 -3.73 24.27
C PHE A 318 -14.89 -3.67 23.55
N SER A 319 -14.39 -4.81 23.04
CA SER A 319 -13.19 -4.84 22.19
C SER A 319 -13.37 -3.99 20.94
N GLY A 320 -14.55 -4.05 20.31
CA GLY A 320 -14.90 -3.21 19.16
C GLY A 320 -14.85 -1.71 19.47
N LEU A 321 -15.38 -1.30 20.62
CA LEU A 321 -15.34 0.10 21.08
C LEU A 321 -13.89 0.58 21.33
N LEU A 322 -13.09 -0.22 22.01
CA LEU A 322 -11.69 0.11 22.30
C LEU A 322 -10.87 0.23 21.03
N LEU A 323 -10.98 -0.74 20.12
CA LEU A 323 -10.26 -0.73 18.85
C LEU A 323 -10.69 0.42 17.94
N GLN A 324 -11.95 0.85 17.98
CA GLN A 324 -12.41 2.04 17.26
C GLN A 324 -11.69 3.31 17.74
N ASN A 325 -11.49 3.47 19.05
CA ASN A 325 -10.76 4.61 19.59
C ASN A 325 -9.27 4.57 19.20
N VAL A 326 -8.64 3.38 19.24
CA VAL A 326 -7.26 3.19 18.77
C VAL A 326 -7.12 3.56 17.31
N THR A 327 -8.06 3.11 16.45
CA THR A 327 -8.05 3.44 15.02
C THR A 327 -8.20 4.96 14.81
N LYS A 328 -9.08 5.62 15.56
CA LYS A 328 -9.25 7.07 15.50
C LYS A 328 -7.96 7.81 15.87
N SER A 329 -7.32 7.44 16.98
CA SER A 329 -6.02 8.02 17.40
C SER A 329 -4.94 7.83 16.33
N ARG A 330 -4.88 6.65 15.69
CA ARG A 330 -3.95 6.41 14.58
C ARG A 330 -4.17 7.39 13.43
N ILE A 331 -5.42 7.57 13.01
CA ILE A 331 -5.77 8.50 11.92
C ILE A 331 -5.43 9.94 12.30
N GLU A 332 -5.66 10.35 13.55
CA GLU A 332 -5.31 11.68 14.05
C GLU A 332 -3.79 11.92 14.02
N MET A 333 -2.97 10.94 14.42
CA MET A 333 -1.51 11.02 14.31
C MET A 333 -1.05 11.15 12.84
N GLN A 334 -1.61 10.35 11.94
CA GLN A 334 -1.29 10.44 10.50
C GLN A 334 -1.69 11.81 9.93
N ARG A 335 -2.85 12.34 10.32
CA ARG A 335 -3.29 13.66 9.91
C ARG A 335 -2.38 14.77 10.44
N SER A 336 -1.93 14.66 11.67
CA SER A 336 -0.96 15.59 12.25
C SER A 336 0.35 15.56 11.47
N ALA A 337 0.87 14.37 11.14
CA ALA A 337 2.07 14.22 10.32
C ALA A 337 1.87 14.81 8.90
N TYR A 338 0.71 14.60 8.28
CA TYR A 338 0.38 15.18 6.98
C TYR A 338 0.38 16.72 6.99
N LEU A 339 -0.11 17.34 8.07
CA LEU A 339 -0.18 18.79 8.19
C LEU A 339 1.17 19.45 8.49
N LEU A 340 2.19 18.70 8.90
CA LEU A 340 3.54 19.23 9.15
C LEU A 340 4.28 19.60 7.85
N TYR A 341 3.91 19.01 6.72
CA TYR A 341 4.62 19.21 5.45
C TYR A 341 3.82 20.06 4.49
N LYS A 342 4.51 20.99 3.83
CA LYS A 342 3.92 21.78 2.75
C LYS A 342 3.58 20.92 1.53
N ALA A 343 2.56 21.33 0.80
CA ALA A 343 2.25 20.73 -0.48
C ALA A 343 3.28 21.16 -1.55
N PRO A 344 3.58 20.35 -2.57
CA PRO A 344 4.52 20.67 -3.64
C PRO A 344 4.16 21.94 -4.46
N TRP A 345 2.90 22.33 -4.41
CA TRP A 345 2.34 23.50 -5.10
C TRP A 345 2.11 24.70 -4.16
N ALA A 346 2.42 24.58 -2.87
CA ALA A 346 2.29 25.69 -1.94
C ALA A 346 3.50 26.63 -2.08
N VAL A 347 3.25 27.87 -2.42
CA VAL A 347 4.23 28.95 -2.51
C VAL A 347 4.66 29.40 -1.11
#